data_737ead4b5b0631eb6af871602b5a5ee3
#
_entry.id   737ead4b5b0631eb6af871602b5a5ee3
#
_cell.length_a   1.000
_cell.length_b   1.000
_cell.length_c   1.000
_cell.angle_alpha   90.00
_cell.angle_beta   90.00
_cell.angle_gamma   90.00
#
_symmetry.space_group_name_H-M   'P 1'
#
loop_
_entity.id
_entity.type
_entity.pdbx_description
1 polymer ?
#
loop_
_entity_poly.entity_id
_entity_poly.type
_entity_poly.pdbx_seq_one_letter_code
_entity_poly.pdbx_strand_id
1 'polypeptide(L)'
;TGRGAGGMIGGLVAGAIDPNIMASLGGGRPAVLVTGTNGKSTTTRMLAGAVRTKYAVATNDGGDNMDAGIISALMAGKDASHLVLEVDELHVPHVADSLNPQVLVLLNLTRDQLDRVGEINKIERALRGAVEAHPDMLVIANCDDVLMTSVAYDAKNVIWVSAGAGWLGDSVTCPRTGGHVVRTEDDWYAVKPLADGREFRRPQPTWGVDKRGIITPTAKRPLNLALPGRANRGNAAQAIAAAVAGFGVDLDKAIAAAESIDDVAGRYSTIHWKGREIRLLLAKNPAGWQEALSMVDRSADGLVIATDDASVAPATAPELEAAR
;
A
#
# COMPACT_ATOMS: atom_id res chain seq x y z
N THR A 1 23.71 -0.56 11.94
CA THR A 1 23.57 -0.51 13.39
C THR A 1 22.11 -0.52 13.81
N GLY A 2 21.63 -1.68 14.18
CA GLY A 2 20.49 -2.13 14.98
C GLY A 2 19.37 -1.15 15.40
N ARG A 3 18.55 -0.69 14.48
CA ARG A 3 17.30 0.02 14.83
C ARG A 3 16.01 -0.78 14.60
N GLY A 4 16.09 -2.04 14.12
CA GLY A 4 14.91 -2.84 13.78
C GLY A 4 14.31 -3.69 14.90
N ALA A 5 15.12 -4.21 15.84
CA ALA A 5 14.63 -5.19 16.82
C ALA A 5 14.19 -4.61 18.18
N GLY A 6 14.61 -3.39 18.54
CA GLY A 6 14.29 -2.77 19.83
C GLY A 6 12.91 -2.09 19.88
N GLY A 7 12.39 -1.62 18.76
CA GLY A 7 11.13 -0.87 18.72
C GLY A 7 9.89 -1.74 19.01
N MET A 8 9.85 -2.99 18.54
CA MET A 8 8.72 -3.90 18.74
C MET A 8 8.60 -4.46 20.16
N ILE A 9 9.72 -4.59 20.90
CA ILE A 9 9.71 -5.17 22.27
C ILE A 9 8.82 -4.35 23.21
N GLY A 10 8.90 -3.02 23.14
CA GLY A 10 8.06 -2.13 23.95
C GLY A 10 6.56 -2.34 23.69
N GLY A 11 6.17 -2.45 22.42
CA GLY A 11 4.78 -2.71 22.02
C GLY A 11 4.28 -4.10 22.43
N LEU A 12 5.13 -5.14 22.30
CA LEU A 12 4.79 -6.49 22.77
C LEU A 12 4.54 -6.54 24.26
N VAL A 13 5.44 -5.93 25.06
CA VAL A 13 5.29 -5.87 26.52
C VAL A 13 4.04 -5.06 26.92
N ALA A 14 3.85 -3.89 26.30
CA ALA A 14 2.70 -3.05 26.58
C ALA A 14 1.38 -3.74 26.26
N GLY A 15 1.26 -4.40 25.08
CA GLY A 15 0.07 -5.16 24.70
C GLY A 15 -0.19 -6.39 25.58
N ALA A 16 0.87 -7.04 26.10
CA ALA A 16 0.72 -8.14 27.06
C ALA A 16 0.23 -7.69 28.45
N ILE A 17 0.58 -6.47 28.87
CA ILE A 17 0.16 -5.89 30.14
C ILE A 17 -1.26 -5.34 30.06
N ASP A 18 -1.58 -4.63 28.98
CA ASP A 18 -2.91 -4.03 28.75
C ASP A 18 -3.39 -4.35 27.31
N PRO A 19 -4.33 -5.30 27.16
CA PRO A 19 -4.92 -5.64 25.86
C PRO A 19 -5.62 -4.45 25.16
N ASN A 20 -6.02 -3.41 25.91
CA ASN A 20 -6.67 -2.21 25.37
C ASN A 20 -5.71 -1.05 25.13
N ILE A 21 -4.41 -1.27 25.27
CA ILE A 21 -3.38 -0.21 25.18
C ILE A 21 -3.44 0.57 23.85
N MET A 22 -3.76 -0.11 22.74
CA MET A 22 -3.89 0.52 21.43
C MET A 22 -5.01 1.56 21.43
N ALA A 23 -6.17 1.20 21.94
CA ALA A 23 -7.31 2.12 22.07
C ALA A 23 -7.02 3.25 23.09
N SER A 24 -6.34 2.94 24.19
CA SER A 24 -5.97 3.93 25.22
C SER A 24 -4.96 4.96 24.70
N LEU A 25 -3.97 4.53 23.90
CA LEU A 25 -2.96 5.41 23.32
C LEU A 25 -3.45 6.14 22.07
N GLY A 26 -4.27 5.49 21.25
CA GLY A 26 -4.67 6.00 19.94
C GLY A 26 -6.05 6.62 19.88
N GLY A 27 -6.93 6.27 20.81
CA GLY A 27 -8.33 6.65 20.78
C GLY A 27 -8.57 8.17 20.74
N GLY A 28 -9.53 8.56 19.88
CA GLY A 28 -9.90 9.98 19.70
C GLY A 28 -8.97 10.80 18.84
N ARG A 29 -7.81 10.25 18.39
CA ARG A 29 -6.94 10.89 17.41
C ARG A 29 -7.38 10.54 16.00
N PRO A 30 -7.54 11.52 15.07
CA PRO A 30 -7.78 11.22 13.67
C PRO A 30 -6.70 10.28 13.12
N ALA A 31 -7.15 9.15 12.58
CA ALA A 31 -6.26 8.09 12.11
C ALA A 31 -6.53 7.72 10.65
N VAL A 32 -5.47 7.39 9.91
CA VAL A 32 -5.54 6.71 8.64
C VAL A 32 -4.78 5.40 8.71
N LEU A 33 -5.40 4.34 8.21
CA LEU A 33 -4.77 3.04 8.03
C LEU A 33 -4.43 2.84 6.56
N VAL A 34 -3.22 2.37 6.29
CA VAL A 34 -2.74 2.03 4.94
C VAL A 34 -2.48 0.53 4.89
N THR A 35 -3.18 -0.17 3.99
CA THR A 35 -3.07 -1.62 3.87
C THR A 35 -3.03 -2.07 2.41
N GLY A 36 -2.57 -3.29 2.20
CA GLY A 36 -2.41 -3.94 0.92
C GLY A 36 -1.12 -4.74 0.82
N THR A 37 -1.02 -5.69 -0.06
CA THR A 37 0.13 -6.61 -0.14
C THR A 37 1.43 -5.84 -0.44
N ASN A 38 1.41 -4.94 -1.42
CA ASN A 38 2.58 -4.19 -1.86
C ASN A 38 2.34 -2.67 -1.75
N GLY A 39 3.42 -1.91 -1.47
CA GLY A 39 3.39 -0.45 -1.45
C GLY A 39 3.02 0.18 -0.12
N LYS A 40 2.68 -0.58 0.93
CA LYS A 40 2.29 -0.07 2.25
C LYS A 40 3.26 0.99 2.79
N SER A 41 4.52 0.63 2.99
CA SER A 41 5.53 1.53 3.59
C SER A 41 5.77 2.79 2.75
N THR A 42 5.83 2.65 1.42
CA THR A 42 5.98 3.79 0.51
C THR A 42 4.80 4.75 0.62
N THR A 43 3.57 4.22 0.56
CA THR A 43 2.35 5.03 0.67
C THR A 43 2.25 5.69 2.04
N THR A 44 2.55 4.96 3.12
CA THR A 44 2.53 5.48 4.49
C THR A 44 3.51 6.62 4.67
N ARG A 45 4.74 6.53 4.12
CA ARG A 45 5.72 7.62 4.16
C ARG A 45 5.26 8.84 3.39
N MET A 46 4.77 8.68 2.15
CA MET A 46 4.24 9.79 1.35
C MET A 46 3.07 10.46 2.06
N LEU A 47 2.14 9.67 2.59
CA LEU A 47 0.97 10.17 3.30
C LEU A 47 1.34 10.86 4.61
N ALA A 48 2.23 10.26 5.42
CA ALA A 48 2.72 10.87 6.65
C ALA A 48 3.45 12.20 6.36
N GLY A 49 4.28 12.24 5.32
CA GLY A 49 4.93 13.47 4.84
C GLY A 49 3.92 14.56 4.49
N ALA A 50 2.88 14.21 3.71
CA ALA A 50 1.82 15.13 3.35
C ALA A 50 1.03 15.65 4.57
N VAL A 51 0.63 14.75 5.49
CA VAL A 51 -0.14 15.14 6.70
C VAL A 51 0.72 15.98 7.65
N ARG A 52 2.04 15.72 7.73
CA ARG A 52 3.00 16.53 8.51
C ARG A 52 3.10 17.99 8.05
N THR A 53 2.70 18.32 6.83
CA THR A 53 2.64 19.73 6.38
C THR A 53 1.61 20.55 7.13
N LYS A 54 0.71 19.89 7.87
CA LYS A 54 -0.41 20.53 8.58
C LYS A 54 -0.53 20.11 10.05
N TYR A 55 -0.11 18.89 10.42
CA TYR A 55 -0.35 18.30 11.72
C TYR A 55 0.90 17.58 12.27
N ALA A 56 0.95 17.38 13.58
CA ALA A 56 1.92 16.48 14.21
C ALA A 56 1.46 15.01 14.02
N VAL A 57 2.33 14.16 13.46
CA VAL A 57 1.98 12.81 13.00
C VAL A 57 2.81 11.74 13.71
N ALA A 58 2.14 10.75 14.30
CA ALA A 58 2.73 9.47 14.68
C ALA A 58 2.57 8.46 13.54
N THR A 59 3.61 7.67 13.27
CA THR A 59 3.63 6.69 12.19
C THR A 59 4.58 5.53 12.49
N ASN A 60 4.30 4.36 11.94
CA ASN A 60 5.14 3.17 11.95
C ASN A 60 5.77 2.91 10.57
N ASP A 61 6.22 3.95 9.89
CA ASP A 61 6.75 3.92 8.51
C ASP A 61 8.06 3.10 8.34
N GLY A 62 8.53 2.45 9.38
CA GLY A 62 9.62 1.48 9.37
C GLY A 62 9.24 0.08 8.87
N GLY A 63 7.96 -0.20 8.64
CA GLY A 63 7.46 -1.50 8.16
C GLY A 63 6.96 -2.45 9.25
N ASP A 64 6.96 -2.03 10.51
CA ASP A 64 6.42 -2.79 11.65
C ASP A 64 4.89 -2.65 11.70
N ASN A 65 4.18 -3.41 10.86
CA ASN A 65 2.76 -3.24 10.52
C ASN A 65 1.80 -4.15 11.29
N MET A 66 2.29 -4.82 12.33
CA MET A 66 1.50 -5.63 13.27
C MET A 66 1.26 -4.87 14.58
N ASP A 67 0.37 -5.37 15.43
CA ASP A 67 -0.07 -4.73 16.67
C ASP A 67 1.09 -4.16 17.51
N ALA A 68 2.16 -4.93 17.71
CA ALA A 68 3.30 -4.49 18.50
C ALA A 68 4.04 -3.28 17.90
N GLY A 69 4.16 -3.22 16.57
CA GLY A 69 4.75 -2.09 15.86
C GLY A 69 3.87 -0.85 15.93
N ILE A 70 2.56 -1.05 15.79
CA ILE A 70 1.55 0.02 15.92
C ILE A 70 1.57 0.60 17.34
N ILE A 71 1.51 -0.24 18.37
CA ILE A 71 1.58 0.19 19.78
C ILE A 71 2.87 0.97 20.04
N SER A 72 4.01 0.47 19.54
CA SER A 72 5.31 1.17 19.68
C SER A 72 5.30 2.55 19.03
N ALA A 73 4.69 2.68 17.84
CA ALA A 73 4.55 3.96 17.17
C ALA A 73 3.63 4.94 17.95
N LEU A 74 2.54 4.42 18.52
CA LEU A 74 1.64 5.22 19.37
C LEU A 74 2.32 5.71 20.64
N MET A 75 3.15 4.87 21.28
CA MET A 75 3.94 5.24 22.46
C MET A 75 4.99 6.31 22.12
N ALA A 76 5.72 6.13 21.02
CA ALA A 76 6.73 7.08 20.55
C ALA A 76 6.12 8.42 20.14
N GLY A 77 4.93 8.38 19.51
CA GLY A 77 4.20 9.54 19.03
C GLY A 77 3.07 9.98 19.95
N LYS A 78 3.21 9.86 21.28
CA LYS A 78 2.14 10.20 22.24
C LYS A 78 1.63 11.64 22.14
N ASP A 79 2.48 12.57 21.72
CA ASP A 79 2.16 14.00 21.60
C ASP A 79 1.67 14.37 20.17
N ALA A 80 1.63 13.40 19.24
CA ALA A 80 1.13 13.62 17.91
C ALA A 80 -0.41 13.71 17.90
N SER A 81 -0.92 14.66 17.15
CA SER A 81 -2.38 14.88 17.02
C SER A 81 -3.06 13.93 16.03
N HIS A 82 -2.31 13.37 15.07
CA HIS A 82 -2.82 12.52 13.99
C HIS A 82 -1.99 11.24 13.87
N LEU A 83 -2.64 10.19 13.35
CA LEU A 83 -2.04 8.88 13.15
C LEU A 83 -2.03 8.53 11.66
N VAL A 84 -0.88 8.14 11.13
CA VAL A 84 -0.74 7.57 9.78
C VAL A 84 -0.06 6.22 9.94
N LEU A 85 -0.81 5.13 9.80
CA LEU A 85 -0.37 3.80 10.21
C LEU A 85 -0.37 2.82 9.04
N GLU A 86 0.76 2.14 8.86
CA GLU A 86 0.87 0.94 8.04
C GLU A 86 0.28 -0.23 8.83
N VAL A 87 -0.65 -0.99 8.23
CA VAL A 87 -1.33 -2.10 8.88
C VAL A 87 -1.33 -3.32 7.97
N ASP A 88 -0.93 -4.47 8.50
CA ASP A 88 -1.08 -5.75 7.83
C ASP A 88 -2.56 -6.06 7.60
N GLU A 89 -2.90 -6.67 6.48
CA GLU A 89 -4.27 -6.84 6.00
C GLU A 89 -5.17 -7.56 7.02
N LEU A 90 -4.65 -8.59 7.67
CA LEU A 90 -5.42 -9.38 8.67
C LEU A 90 -5.54 -8.67 10.03
N HIS A 91 -4.71 -7.66 10.29
CA HIS A 91 -4.77 -6.84 11.50
C HIS A 91 -5.72 -5.64 11.36
N VAL A 92 -6.12 -5.27 10.13
CA VAL A 92 -6.99 -4.11 9.89
C VAL A 92 -8.29 -4.15 10.70
N PRO A 93 -9.04 -5.26 10.81
CA PRO A 93 -10.27 -5.28 11.62
C PRO A 93 -10.01 -4.90 13.06
N HIS A 94 -9.03 -5.53 13.72
CA HIS A 94 -8.69 -5.26 15.12
C HIS A 94 -8.21 -3.82 15.35
N VAL A 95 -7.35 -3.30 14.45
CA VAL A 95 -6.85 -1.92 14.54
C VAL A 95 -7.96 -0.90 14.31
N ALA A 96 -8.85 -1.18 13.35
CA ALA A 96 -10.00 -0.32 13.08
C ALA A 96 -10.97 -0.27 14.28
N ASP A 97 -11.27 -1.41 14.89
CA ASP A 97 -12.09 -1.46 16.12
C ASP A 97 -11.46 -0.69 17.28
N SER A 98 -10.12 -0.75 17.40
CA SER A 98 -9.37 -0.09 18.48
C SER A 98 -9.26 1.43 18.30
N LEU A 99 -9.07 1.90 17.06
CA LEU A 99 -8.72 3.30 16.76
C LEU A 99 -9.86 4.10 16.13
N ASN A 100 -10.91 3.44 15.62
CA ASN A 100 -12.00 4.03 14.85
C ASN A 100 -11.47 5.03 13.78
N PRO A 101 -10.72 4.55 12.76
CA PRO A 101 -10.00 5.39 11.84
C PRO A 101 -10.94 6.23 10.98
N GLN A 102 -10.50 7.43 10.66
CA GLN A 102 -11.21 8.34 9.76
C GLN A 102 -11.07 7.94 8.30
N VAL A 103 -9.92 7.32 7.95
CA VAL A 103 -9.58 6.95 6.57
C VAL A 103 -8.96 5.55 6.53
N LEU A 104 -9.33 4.77 5.51
CA LEU A 104 -8.68 3.51 5.14
C LEU A 104 -8.20 3.60 3.69
N VAL A 105 -6.93 3.33 3.45
CA VAL A 105 -6.33 3.28 2.11
C VAL A 105 -6.11 1.82 1.71
N LEU A 106 -6.76 1.40 0.62
CA LEU A 106 -6.72 0.05 0.06
C LEU A 106 -5.90 0.05 -1.22
N LEU A 107 -4.65 -0.47 -1.16
CA LEU A 107 -3.69 -0.38 -2.26
C LEU A 107 -3.89 -1.46 -3.33
N ASN A 108 -3.58 -2.68 -2.99
CA ASN A 108 -3.68 -3.87 -3.84
C ASN A 108 -3.72 -5.13 -2.99
N LEU A 109 -4.28 -6.20 -3.54
CA LEU A 109 -4.31 -7.49 -2.87
C LEU A 109 -3.84 -8.58 -3.82
N THR A 110 -2.69 -9.19 -3.49
CA THR A 110 -2.09 -10.30 -4.23
C THR A 110 -1.60 -11.35 -3.25
N ARG A 111 -1.34 -12.57 -3.71
CA ARG A 111 -0.72 -13.60 -2.87
C ARG A 111 0.69 -13.18 -2.48
N ASP A 112 0.97 -13.22 -1.19
CA ASP A 112 2.33 -13.00 -0.69
C ASP A 112 3.20 -14.24 -0.91
N GLN A 113 2.60 -15.44 -0.82
CA GLN A 113 3.25 -16.72 -1.09
C GLN A 113 2.38 -17.56 -2.04
N LEU A 114 3.01 -18.20 -3.04
CA LEU A 114 2.31 -18.91 -4.11
C LEU A 114 1.57 -20.18 -3.64
N ASP A 115 1.99 -20.79 -2.55
CA ASP A 115 1.45 -22.03 -1.99
C ASP A 115 0.20 -21.83 -1.10
N ARG A 116 -0.12 -20.58 -0.71
CA ARG A 116 -1.28 -20.28 0.15
C ARG A 116 -2.57 -20.04 -0.64
N VAL A 117 -3.10 -21.11 -1.19
CA VAL A 117 -4.38 -21.11 -1.91
C VAL A 117 -5.53 -20.83 -0.94
N GLY A 118 -6.34 -19.80 -1.22
CA GLY A 118 -7.51 -19.42 -0.40
C GLY A 118 -7.25 -18.34 0.65
N GLU A 119 -6.00 -18.00 0.95
CA GLU A 119 -5.65 -16.93 1.89
C GLU A 119 -6.18 -15.57 1.42
N ILE A 120 -6.06 -15.29 0.11
CA ILE A 120 -6.49 -14.03 -0.49
C ILE A 120 -7.99 -13.73 -0.30
N ASN A 121 -8.84 -14.77 -0.43
CA ASN A 121 -10.28 -14.63 -0.20
C ASN A 121 -10.62 -14.43 1.28
N LYS A 122 -9.80 -14.97 2.19
CA LYS A 122 -9.93 -14.74 3.63
C LYS A 122 -9.61 -13.29 3.96
N ILE A 123 -8.52 -12.77 3.39
CA ILE A 123 -8.09 -11.39 3.56
C ILE A 123 -9.13 -10.42 2.99
N GLU A 124 -9.62 -10.67 1.76
CA GLU A 124 -10.68 -9.86 1.16
C GLU A 124 -11.90 -9.77 2.07
N ARG A 125 -12.39 -10.90 2.59
CA ARG A 125 -13.55 -10.93 3.49
C ARG A 125 -13.29 -10.21 4.81
N ALA A 126 -12.09 -10.33 5.39
CA ALA A 126 -11.72 -9.65 6.62
C ALA A 126 -11.71 -8.13 6.43
N LEU A 127 -11.09 -7.65 5.35
CA LEU A 127 -11.05 -6.22 5.01
C LEU A 127 -12.45 -5.68 4.72
N ARG A 128 -13.28 -6.42 3.96
CA ARG A 128 -14.65 -6.04 3.68
C ARG A 128 -15.49 -5.95 4.95
N GLY A 129 -15.37 -6.91 5.88
CA GLY A 129 -16.02 -6.86 7.18
C GLY A 129 -15.60 -5.63 8.00
N ALA A 130 -14.32 -5.24 7.95
CA ALA A 130 -13.86 -4.01 8.60
C ALA A 130 -14.49 -2.74 7.99
N VAL A 131 -14.62 -2.68 6.67
CA VAL A 131 -15.30 -1.55 5.99
C VAL A 131 -16.79 -1.50 6.35
N GLU A 132 -17.47 -2.64 6.38
CA GLU A 132 -18.88 -2.75 6.77
C GLU A 132 -19.12 -2.35 8.24
N ALA A 133 -18.19 -2.70 9.13
CA ALA A 133 -18.26 -2.36 10.55
C ALA A 133 -18.05 -0.85 10.85
N HIS A 134 -17.35 -0.14 9.95
CA HIS A 134 -17.02 1.29 10.08
C HIS A 134 -17.62 2.13 8.94
N PRO A 135 -18.95 2.26 8.83
CA PRO A 135 -19.63 2.85 7.66
C PRO A 135 -19.36 4.35 7.44
N ASP A 136 -18.88 5.05 8.47
CA ASP A 136 -18.56 6.48 8.36
C ASP A 136 -17.09 6.72 7.94
N MET A 137 -16.26 5.69 7.93
CA MET A 137 -14.88 5.73 7.48
C MET A 137 -14.81 6.04 5.98
N LEU A 138 -13.94 6.98 5.60
CA LEU A 138 -13.62 7.25 4.21
C LEU A 138 -12.67 6.18 3.67
N VAL A 139 -13.06 5.50 2.61
CA VAL A 139 -12.23 4.50 1.94
C VAL A 139 -11.60 5.08 0.68
N ILE A 140 -10.28 5.07 0.60
CA ILE A 140 -9.52 5.42 -0.61
C ILE A 140 -9.11 4.11 -1.28
N ALA A 141 -9.78 3.73 -2.35
CA ALA A 141 -9.61 2.39 -2.94
C ALA A 141 -9.09 2.44 -4.38
N ASN A 142 -8.15 1.55 -4.68
CA ASN A 142 -7.68 1.33 -6.04
C ASN A 142 -8.76 0.61 -6.87
N CYS A 143 -9.36 1.32 -7.81
CA CYS A 143 -10.41 0.77 -8.69
C CYS A 143 -9.86 -0.19 -9.76
N ASP A 144 -8.56 -0.21 -10.00
CA ASP A 144 -7.92 -1.10 -10.96
C ASP A 144 -7.66 -2.49 -10.38
N ASP A 145 -7.69 -2.61 -9.04
CA ASP A 145 -7.58 -3.89 -8.32
C ASP A 145 -8.98 -4.44 -8.00
N VAL A 146 -9.31 -5.61 -8.57
CA VAL A 146 -10.63 -6.26 -8.44
C VAL A 146 -10.93 -6.62 -6.99
N LEU A 147 -9.93 -7.07 -6.23
CA LEU A 147 -10.08 -7.52 -4.85
C LEU A 147 -10.29 -6.32 -3.93
N MET A 148 -9.52 -5.23 -4.09
CA MET A 148 -9.72 -4.00 -3.35
C MET A 148 -11.02 -3.29 -3.73
N THR A 149 -11.43 -3.38 -5.00
CA THR A 149 -12.78 -2.94 -5.41
C THR A 149 -13.86 -3.77 -4.71
N SER A 150 -13.68 -5.08 -4.58
CA SER A 150 -14.63 -5.93 -3.84
C SER A 150 -14.74 -5.53 -2.37
N VAL A 151 -13.62 -5.24 -1.72
CA VAL A 151 -13.60 -4.77 -0.32
C VAL A 151 -14.40 -3.48 -0.15
N ALA A 152 -14.23 -2.51 -1.05
CA ALA A 152 -14.81 -1.18 -0.92
C ALA A 152 -16.17 -1.00 -1.61
N TYR A 153 -16.67 -2.03 -2.32
CA TYR A 153 -17.82 -1.90 -3.25
C TYR A 153 -19.10 -1.36 -2.60
N ASP A 154 -19.37 -1.77 -1.37
CA ASP A 154 -20.55 -1.36 -0.62
C ASP A 154 -20.24 -0.27 0.43
N ALA A 155 -19.02 0.29 0.41
CA ALA A 155 -18.66 1.38 1.31
C ALA A 155 -19.53 2.62 1.06
N LYS A 156 -20.05 3.21 2.14
CA LYS A 156 -20.89 4.42 2.07
C LYS A 156 -20.10 5.63 1.58
N ASN A 157 -18.83 5.75 2.02
CA ASN A 157 -17.93 6.85 1.71
C ASN A 157 -16.69 6.29 1.01
N VAL A 158 -16.63 6.33 -0.32
CA VAL A 158 -15.50 5.83 -1.08
C VAL A 158 -15.00 6.83 -2.11
N ILE A 159 -13.70 6.93 -2.22
CA ILE A 159 -13.00 7.62 -3.32
C ILE A 159 -12.26 6.56 -4.13
N TRP A 160 -12.64 6.43 -5.39
CA TRP A 160 -12.01 5.53 -6.33
C TRP A 160 -10.81 6.20 -6.99
N VAL A 161 -9.65 5.52 -6.92
CA VAL A 161 -8.39 6.00 -7.49
C VAL A 161 -7.94 5.03 -8.58
N SER A 162 -7.68 5.53 -9.77
CA SER A 162 -6.98 4.76 -10.81
C SER A 162 -5.48 4.80 -10.50
N ALA A 163 -5.03 3.79 -9.77
CA ALA A 163 -3.64 3.67 -9.30
C ALA A 163 -2.82 2.65 -10.12
N GLY A 164 -3.46 1.98 -11.05
CA GLY A 164 -2.92 0.91 -11.88
C GLY A 164 -3.17 -0.47 -11.27
N ALA A 165 -3.47 -1.43 -12.13
CA ALA A 165 -3.51 -2.84 -11.76
C ALA A 165 -2.07 -3.40 -11.83
N GLY A 166 -1.57 -3.89 -10.72
CA GLY A 166 -0.26 -4.53 -10.64
C GLY A 166 -0.33 -5.96 -11.20
N TRP A 167 -0.31 -6.96 -10.32
CA TRP A 167 -0.38 -8.37 -10.66
C TRP A 167 -1.84 -8.81 -10.91
N LEU A 168 -2.13 -9.37 -12.10
CA LEU A 168 -3.48 -9.75 -12.52
C LEU A 168 -3.83 -11.22 -12.21
N GLY A 169 -2.82 -12.06 -11.96
CA GLY A 169 -2.97 -13.51 -11.82
C GLY A 169 -3.86 -13.97 -10.66
N ASP A 170 -3.99 -13.14 -9.63
CA ASP A 170 -4.75 -13.48 -8.42
C ASP A 170 -6.21 -13.04 -8.45
N SER A 171 -6.60 -12.28 -9.47
CA SER A 171 -7.97 -11.75 -9.62
C SER A 171 -8.63 -12.18 -10.96
N VAL A 172 -8.39 -13.42 -11.35
CA VAL A 172 -9.02 -14.05 -12.53
C VAL A 172 -10.49 -14.36 -12.26
N THR A 173 -10.83 -14.66 -10.99
CA THR A 173 -12.18 -14.93 -10.54
C THR A 173 -12.66 -13.83 -9.59
N CYS A 174 -13.86 -13.34 -9.82
CA CYS A 174 -14.49 -12.33 -8.97
C CYS A 174 -14.83 -12.92 -7.59
N PRO A 175 -14.38 -12.32 -6.49
CA PRO A 175 -14.63 -12.84 -5.14
C PRO A 175 -16.09 -12.76 -4.72
N ARG A 176 -16.88 -11.86 -5.34
CA ARG A 176 -18.31 -11.66 -5.02
C ARG A 176 -19.24 -12.54 -5.82
N THR A 177 -18.92 -12.79 -7.09
CA THR A 177 -19.85 -13.49 -8.02
C THR A 177 -19.38 -14.90 -8.40
N GLY A 178 -18.10 -15.22 -8.14
CA GLY A 178 -17.46 -16.44 -8.62
C GLY A 178 -17.35 -16.51 -10.16
N GLY A 179 -17.65 -15.41 -10.85
CA GLY A 179 -17.54 -15.30 -12.30
C GLY A 179 -16.11 -14.97 -12.73
N HIS A 180 -15.77 -15.30 -13.98
CA HIS A 180 -14.53 -14.88 -14.58
C HIS A 180 -14.45 -13.35 -14.69
N VAL A 181 -13.27 -12.77 -14.52
CA VAL A 181 -13.00 -11.34 -14.69
C VAL A 181 -12.41 -11.12 -16.07
N VAL A 182 -13.15 -10.40 -16.91
CA VAL A 182 -12.68 -9.93 -18.21
C VAL A 182 -12.01 -8.58 -18.06
N ARG A 183 -10.87 -8.40 -18.72
CA ARG A 183 -10.10 -7.15 -18.70
C ARG A 183 -9.90 -6.62 -20.11
N THR A 184 -10.02 -5.32 -20.24
CA THR A 184 -9.60 -4.55 -21.41
C THR A 184 -8.42 -3.65 -21.02
N GLU A 185 -7.98 -2.75 -21.90
CA GLU A 185 -6.86 -1.85 -21.63
C GLU A 185 -7.10 -0.97 -20.39
N ASP A 186 -8.31 -0.41 -20.27
CA ASP A 186 -8.66 0.57 -19.24
C ASP A 186 -9.86 0.18 -18.35
N ASP A 187 -10.41 -1.04 -18.51
CA ASP A 187 -11.60 -1.47 -17.78
C ASP A 187 -11.53 -2.96 -17.41
N TRP A 188 -12.35 -3.37 -16.45
CA TRP A 188 -12.60 -4.76 -16.13
C TRP A 188 -14.03 -4.96 -15.63
N TYR A 189 -14.56 -6.18 -15.82
CA TYR A 189 -15.87 -6.58 -15.31
C TYR A 189 -15.93 -8.09 -15.06
N ALA A 190 -16.81 -8.50 -14.14
CA ALA A 190 -17.13 -9.90 -13.91
C ALA A 190 -18.26 -10.35 -14.86
N VAL A 191 -18.09 -11.52 -15.51
CA VAL A 191 -19.11 -12.05 -16.44
C VAL A 191 -20.40 -12.45 -15.76
N LYS A 192 -20.37 -12.75 -14.46
CA LYS A 192 -21.57 -13.02 -13.66
C LYS A 192 -21.97 -11.76 -12.89
N PRO A 193 -23.27 -11.40 -12.89
CA PRO A 193 -23.75 -10.28 -12.09
C PRO A 193 -23.75 -10.63 -10.60
N LEU A 194 -23.88 -9.61 -9.76
CA LEU A 194 -24.15 -9.72 -8.34
C LEU A 194 -25.52 -10.37 -8.09
N ALA A 195 -25.81 -10.78 -6.85
CA ALA A 195 -27.08 -11.42 -6.48
C ALA A 195 -28.31 -10.52 -6.73
N ASP A 196 -28.12 -9.20 -6.70
CA ASP A 196 -29.16 -8.20 -6.99
C ASP A 196 -29.27 -7.83 -8.49
N GLY A 197 -28.52 -8.50 -9.35
CA GLY A 197 -28.52 -8.30 -10.80
C GLY A 197 -27.62 -7.18 -11.30
N ARG A 198 -26.97 -6.41 -10.43
CA ARG A 198 -25.99 -5.37 -10.83
C ARG A 198 -24.74 -6.02 -11.40
N GLU A 199 -24.12 -5.35 -12.37
CA GLU A 199 -22.79 -5.73 -12.86
C GLU A 199 -21.74 -5.40 -11.80
N PHE A 200 -20.83 -6.34 -11.55
CA PHE A 200 -19.62 -6.04 -10.78
C PHE A 200 -18.49 -5.69 -11.74
N ARG A 201 -18.15 -4.43 -11.80
CA ARG A 201 -17.18 -3.88 -12.74
C ARG A 201 -16.35 -2.78 -12.11
N ARG A 202 -15.32 -2.36 -12.84
CA ARG A 202 -14.45 -1.27 -12.45
C ARG A 202 -15.25 0.01 -12.20
N PRO A 203 -15.18 0.59 -11.00
CA PRO A 203 -15.81 1.88 -10.71
C PRO A 203 -15.13 3.01 -11.47
N GLN A 204 -15.89 4.08 -11.71
CA GLN A 204 -15.32 5.29 -12.31
C GLN A 204 -14.45 6.04 -11.30
N PRO A 205 -13.15 6.24 -11.57
CA PRO A 205 -12.27 6.93 -10.66
C PRO A 205 -12.53 8.44 -10.70
N THR A 206 -12.43 9.06 -9.53
CA THR A 206 -12.40 10.53 -9.41
C THR A 206 -10.97 11.04 -9.22
N TRP A 207 -10.06 10.15 -8.85
CA TRP A 207 -8.62 10.39 -8.74
C TRP A 207 -7.87 9.38 -9.58
N GLY A 208 -6.65 9.73 -10.00
CA GLY A 208 -5.82 8.79 -10.74
C GLY A 208 -4.45 9.35 -11.06
N VAL A 209 -3.65 8.55 -11.75
CA VAL A 209 -2.32 8.94 -12.18
C VAL A 209 -2.03 8.39 -13.57
N ASP A 210 -1.39 9.20 -14.37
CA ASP A 210 -0.82 8.79 -15.67
C ASP A 210 0.67 9.14 -15.76
N LYS A 211 1.26 8.96 -16.94
CA LYS A 211 2.69 9.28 -17.18
C LYS A 211 3.04 10.75 -16.95
N ARG A 212 2.06 11.66 -17.01
CA ARG A 212 2.26 13.12 -16.96
C ARG A 212 1.98 13.72 -15.60
N GLY A 213 1.14 13.09 -14.76
CA GLY A 213 0.80 13.68 -13.49
C GLY A 213 -0.31 12.96 -12.74
N ILE A 214 -0.78 13.61 -11.68
CA ILE A 214 -1.92 13.20 -10.90
C ILE A 214 -3.19 13.87 -11.45
N ILE A 215 -4.26 13.10 -11.53
CA ILE A 215 -5.60 13.53 -11.91
C ILE A 215 -6.42 13.64 -10.62
N THR A 216 -7.05 14.76 -10.41
CA THR A 216 -7.91 15.04 -9.27
C THR A 216 -9.32 15.42 -9.77
N PRO A 217 -10.33 15.48 -8.90
CA PRO A 217 -11.68 15.87 -9.31
C PRO A 217 -11.77 17.25 -10.01
N THR A 218 -10.83 18.16 -9.71
CA THR A 218 -10.87 19.55 -10.18
C THR A 218 -9.79 19.90 -11.17
N ALA A 219 -8.69 19.16 -11.21
CA ALA A 219 -7.53 19.52 -12.01
C ALA A 219 -6.58 18.35 -12.23
N LYS A 220 -5.74 18.48 -13.27
CA LYS A 220 -4.54 17.66 -13.44
C LYS A 220 -3.31 18.47 -13.00
N ARG A 221 -2.40 17.84 -12.26
CA ARG A 221 -1.16 18.45 -11.78
C ARG A 221 0.05 17.58 -12.18
N PRO A 222 1.20 18.17 -12.47
CA PRO A 222 2.45 17.42 -12.61
C PRO A 222 2.73 16.59 -11.35
N LEU A 223 3.39 15.43 -11.52
CA LEU A 223 3.87 14.58 -10.44
C LEU A 223 5.23 14.00 -10.84
N ASN A 224 6.30 14.47 -10.19
CA ASN A 224 7.69 14.14 -10.51
C ASN A 224 8.33 13.41 -9.32
N LEU A 225 7.99 12.12 -9.16
CA LEU A 225 8.50 11.32 -8.06
C LEU A 225 9.99 11.01 -8.24
N ALA A 226 10.74 11.09 -7.15
CA ALA A 226 12.12 10.59 -7.09
C ALA A 226 12.13 9.04 -7.14
N LEU A 227 11.13 8.38 -6.54
CA LEU A 227 10.97 6.92 -6.63
C LEU A 227 10.46 6.51 -8.02
N PRO A 228 11.16 5.60 -8.71
CA PRO A 228 10.78 5.12 -10.03
C PRO A 228 9.61 4.13 -9.95
N GLY A 229 9.05 3.80 -11.12
CA GLY A 229 8.05 2.75 -11.29
C GLY A 229 6.61 3.25 -11.31
N ARG A 230 5.76 2.49 -11.99
CA ARG A 230 4.33 2.80 -12.13
C ARG A 230 3.59 2.62 -10.81
N ALA A 231 3.95 1.58 -10.04
CA ALA A 231 3.35 1.31 -8.74
C ALA A 231 3.56 2.47 -7.75
N ASN A 232 4.75 3.09 -7.73
CA ASN A 232 5.01 4.25 -6.88
C ASN A 232 4.17 5.47 -7.26
N ARG A 233 3.86 5.65 -8.54
CA ARG A 233 2.91 6.69 -8.98
C ARG A 233 1.50 6.43 -8.48
N GLY A 234 1.03 5.18 -8.53
CA GLY A 234 -0.25 4.75 -7.96
C GLY A 234 -0.31 4.94 -6.45
N ASN A 235 0.76 4.55 -5.75
CA ASN A 235 0.92 4.75 -4.31
C ASN A 235 0.82 6.24 -3.94
N ALA A 236 1.50 7.11 -4.69
CA ALA A 236 1.45 8.55 -4.50
C ALA A 236 0.05 9.12 -4.74
N ALA A 237 -0.65 8.67 -5.80
CA ALA A 237 -2.02 9.11 -6.06
C ALA A 237 -2.97 8.79 -4.90
N GLN A 238 -2.88 7.59 -4.32
CA GLN A 238 -3.69 7.19 -3.18
C GLN A 238 -3.28 7.94 -1.89
N ALA A 239 -1.98 8.14 -1.65
CA ALA A 239 -1.49 8.92 -0.51
C ALA A 239 -1.95 10.38 -0.57
N ILE A 240 -1.85 11.01 -1.74
CA ILE A 240 -2.28 12.41 -1.95
C ILE A 240 -3.80 12.52 -1.81
N ALA A 241 -4.57 11.60 -2.41
CA ALA A 241 -6.03 11.58 -2.27
C ALA A 241 -6.46 11.46 -0.81
N ALA A 242 -5.82 10.57 -0.03
CA ALA A 242 -6.08 10.40 1.40
C ALA A 242 -5.72 11.66 2.20
N ALA A 243 -4.58 12.29 1.94
CA ALA A 243 -4.17 13.52 2.63
C ALA A 243 -5.12 14.69 2.36
N VAL A 244 -5.51 14.88 1.11
CA VAL A 244 -6.39 15.98 0.69
C VAL A 244 -7.82 15.76 1.17
N ALA A 245 -8.41 14.62 0.83
CA ALA A 245 -9.82 14.34 1.13
C ALA A 245 -10.07 13.98 2.60
N GLY A 246 -9.14 13.26 3.23
CA GLY A 246 -9.30 12.81 4.61
C GLY A 246 -8.90 13.86 5.65
N PHE A 247 -7.86 14.65 5.37
CA PHE A 247 -7.27 15.58 6.36
C PHE A 247 -7.26 17.05 5.91
N GLY A 248 -7.80 17.35 4.74
CA GLY A 248 -7.84 18.71 4.21
C GLY A 248 -6.44 19.31 4.04
N VAL A 249 -5.45 18.50 3.68
CA VAL A 249 -4.11 18.97 3.30
C VAL A 249 -4.20 19.68 1.96
N ASP A 250 -3.45 20.75 1.80
CA ASP A 250 -3.33 21.43 0.52
C ASP A 250 -2.74 20.51 -0.55
N LEU A 251 -3.31 20.51 -1.76
CA LEU A 251 -2.93 19.60 -2.84
C LEU A 251 -1.47 19.74 -3.25
N ASP A 252 -0.99 20.98 -3.42
CA ASP A 252 0.37 21.23 -3.89
C ASP A 252 1.39 20.84 -2.81
N LYS A 253 1.05 21.03 -1.52
CA LYS A 253 1.86 20.53 -0.39
C LYS A 253 1.89 19.00 -0.32
N ALA A 254 0.76 18.34 -0.58
CA ALA A 254 0.69 16.89 -0.61
C ALA A 254 1.52 16.31 -1.76
N ILE A 255 1.48 16.94 -2.94
CA ILE A 255 2.31 16.56 -4.09
C ILE A 255 3.79 16.73 -3.74
N ALA A 256 4.20 17.90 -3.26
CA ALA A 256 5.60 18.17 -2.92
C ALA A 256 6.14 17.20 -1.85
N ALA A 257 5.31 16.84 -0.86
CA ALA A 257 5.69 15.86 0.15
C ALA A 257 5.89 14.45 -0.45
N ALA A 258 5.03 14.02 -1.39
CA ALA A 258 5.19 12.74 -2.06
C ALA A 258 6.45 12.72 -2.96
N GLU A 259 6.74 13.82 -3.66
CA GLU A 259 7.93 13.98 -4.51
C GLU A 259 9.25 14.00 -3.72
N SER A 260 9.22 14.41 -2.46
CA SER A 260 10.40 14.46 -1.60
C SER A 260 10.86 13.10 -1.08
N ILE A 261 10.08 12.03 -1.26
CA ILE A 261 10.45 10.68 -0.84
C ILE A 261 11.35 10.05 -1.92
N ASP A 262 12.59 9.83 -1.60
CA ASP A 262 13.63 9.32 -2.49
C ASP A 262 14.17 7.93 -2.10
N ASP A 263 13.91 7.51 -0.86
CA ASP A 263 14.31 6.20 -0.33
C ASP A 263 13.17 5.57 0.48
N VAL A 264 13.03 4.26 0.35
CA VAL A 264 12.16 3.44 1.21
C VAL A 264 12.99 2.27 1.74
N ALA A 265 13.42 2.38 2.98
CA ALA A 265 14.30 1.42 3.63
C ALA A 265 13.84 -0.03 3.41
N GLY A 266 14.75 -0.89 2.95
CA GLY A 266 14.50 -2.30 2.67
C GLY A 266 13.66 -2.59 1.42
N ARG A 267 13.36 -1.59 0.55
CA ARG A 267 12.60 -1.82 -0.69
C ARG A 267 13.22 -1.17 -1.91
N TYR A 268 13.67 0.05 -1.80
CA TYR A 268 14.37 0.79 -2.84
C TYR A 268 15.40 1.68 -2.18
N SER A 269 16.64 1.57 -2.60
CA SER A 269 17.72 2.49 -2.21
C SER A 269 18.77 2.60 -3.31
N THR A 270 19.40 3.75 -3.38
CA THR A 270 20.57 3.96 -4.23
C THR A 270 21.79 4.12 -3.34
N ILE A 271 22.83 3.33 -3.60
CA ILE A 271 24.12 3.42 -2.92
C ILE A 271 25.23 3.75 -3.91
N HIS A 272 26.21 4.52 -3.44
CA HIS A 272 27.42 4.82 -4.19
C HIS A 272 28.58 4.03 -3.61
N TRP A 273 29.17 3.15 -4.39
CA TRP A 273 30.27 2.31 -3.96
C TRP A 273 31.37 2.22 -5.02
N LYS A 274 32.59 2.58 -4.64
CA LYS A 274 33.77 2.59 -5.54
C LYS A 274 33.55 3.32 -6.87
N GLY A 275 32.86 4.47 -6.82
CA GLY A 275 32.56 5.28 -8.00
C GLY A 275 31.43 4.78 -8.90
N ARG A 276 30.71 3.75 -8.47
CA ARG A 276 29.52 3.20 -9.15
C ARG A 276 28.26 3.53 -8.38
N GLU A 277 27.17 3.80 -9.12
CA GLU A 277 25.82 3.86 -8.57
C GLU A 277 25.21 2.46 -8.60
N ILE A 278 24.73 1.99 -7.47
CA ILE A 278 24.07 0.69 -7.31
C ILE A 278 22.66 0.92 -6.82
N ARG A 279 21.67 0.48 -7.58
CA ARG A 279 20.26 0.52 -7.20
C ARG A 279 19.84 -0.82 -6.62
N LEU A 280 19.38 -0.80 -5.39
CA LEU A 280 18.89 -1.99 -4.69
C LEU A 280 17.35 -2.02 -4.78
N LEU A 281 16.81 -3.14 -5.25
CA LEU A 281 15.38 -3.39 -5.36
C LEU A 281 15.05 -4.68 -4.60
N LEU A 282 14.06 -4.64 -3.73
CA LEU A 282 13.58 -5.83 -3.03
C LEU A 282 12.23 -6.27 -3.61
N ALA A 283 12.17 -7.53 -4.04
CA ALA A 283 10.94 -8.21 -4.45
C ALA A 283 10.69 -9.43 -3.58
N LYS A 284 9.47 -9.58 -3.04
CA LYS A 284 9.10 -10.68 -2.14
C LYS A 284 8.11 -11.66 -2.77
N ASN A 285 7.40 -11.23 -3.82
CA ASN A 285 6.33 -11.99 -4.45
C ASN A 285 6.29 -11.72 -5.95
N PRO A 286 5.49 -12.45 -6.76
CA PRO A 286 5.43 -12.26 -8.21
C PRO A 286 5.12 -10.82 -8.65
N ALA A 287 4.22 -10.14 -7.95
CA ALA A 287 3.89 -8.75 -8.23
C ALA A 287 5.08 -7.81 -7.99
N GLY A 288 5.80 -8.02 -6.89
CA GLY A 288 7.03 -7.28 -6.58
C GLY A 288 8.14 -7.53 -7.62
N TRP A 289 8.30 -8.76 -8.09
CA TRP A 289 9.24 -9.09 -9.16
C TRP A 289 8.89 -8.42 -10.49
N GLN A 290 7.62 -8.45 -10.89
CA GLN A 290 7.17 -7.78 -12.09
C GLN A 290 7.50 -6.27 -12.05
N GLU A 291 7.25 -5.64 -10.91
CA GLU A 291 7.54 -4.21 -10.73
C GLU A 291 9.05 -3.94 -10.71
N ALA A 292 9.83 -4.71 -9.94
CA ALA A 292 11.28 -4.55 -9.86
C ALA A 292 11.94 -4.69 -11.25
N LEU A 293 11.55 -5.71 -12.02
CA LEU A 293 12.06 -5.91 -13.38
C LEU A 293 11.64 -4.77 -14.33
N SER A 294 10.48 -4.16 -14.13
CA SER A 294 10.03 -3.00 -14.91
C SER A 294 10.84 -1.74 -14.65
N MET A 295 11.51 -1.66 -13.50
CA MET A 295 12.35 -0.54 -13.08
C MET A 295 13.83 -0.70 -13.45
N VAL A 296 14.23 -1.85 -14.00
CA VAL A 296 15.61 -2.09 -14.40
C VAL A 296 16.01 -1.11 -15.50
N ASP A 297 17.10 -0.39 -15.26
CA ASP A 297 17.71 0.49 -16.26
C ASP A 297 18.46 -0.36 -17.30
N ARG A 298 17.95 -0.38 -18.52
CA ARG A 298 18.57 -1.14 -19.62
C ARG A 298 19.91 -0.59 -20.07
N SER A 299 20.28 0.61 -19.63
CA SER A 299 21.58 1.22 -19.92
C SER A 299 22.60 0.96 -18.80
N ALA A 300 22.21 0.28 -17.72
CA ALA A 300 23.13 -0.06 -16.63
C ALA A 300 24.19 -1.07 -17.07
N ASP A 301 25.38 -0.99 -16.47
CA ASP A 301 26.52 -1.88 -16.76
C ASP A 301 26.24 -3.35 -16.44
N GLY A 302 25.30 -3.65 -15.56
CA GLY A 302 24.94 -5.00 -15.16
C GLY A 302 23.73 -5.07 -14.23
N LEU A 303 23.16 -6.28 -14.14
CA LEU A 303 22.08 -6.64 -13.20
C LEU A 303 22.55 -7.84 -12.37
N VAL A 304 22.40 -7.74 -11.06
CA VAL A 304 22.64 -8.85 -10.14
C VAL A 304 21.33 -9.22 -9.46
N ILE A 305 20.94 -10.49 -9.56
CA ILE A 305 19.79 -11.04 -8.87
C ILE A 305 20.30 -11.94 -7.74
N ALA A 306 19.92 -11.63 -6.50
CA ALA A 306 20.19 -12.45 -5.34
C ALA A 306 18.86 -13.01 -4.81
N THR A 307 18.79 -14.33 -4.59
CA THR A 307 17.64 -15.02 -4.02
C THR A 307 18.04 -15.63 -2.69
N ASP A 308 17.09 -15.69 -1.77
CA ASP A 308 17.29 -16.26 -0.43
C ASP A 308 17.10 -17.79 -0.42
N ASP A 309 16.88 -18.40 -1.59
CA ASP A 309 16.70 -19.85 -1.73
C ASP A 309 18.07 -20.54 -1.77
N ALA A 310 18.43 -21.19 -0.69
CA ALA A 310 19.66 -21.97 -0.57
C ALA A 310 19.77 -23.13 -1.58
N SER A 311 18.69 -23.46 -2.29
CA SER A 311 18.64 -24.48 -3.35
C SER A 311 19.05 -23.95 -4.73
N VAL A 312 19.11 -22.64 -4.92
CA VAL A 312 19.49 -22.00 -6.20
C VAL A 312 20.98 -21.66 -6.14
N ALA A 313 21.78 -22.36 -6.92
CA ALA A 313 23.17 -21.98 -7.14
C ALA A 313 23.23 -20.54 -7.73
N PRO A 314 24.19 -19.70 -7.33
CA PRO A 314 24.32 -18.37 -7.90
C PRO A 314 24.49 -18.48 -9.42
N ALA A 315 23.69 -17.69 -10.16
CA ALA A 315 23.76 -17.66 -11.62
C ALA A 315 25.18 -17.35 -12.08
N THR A 316 25.70 -18.14 -12.99
CA THR A 316 27.03 -17.94 -13.57
C THR A 316 27.01 -16.79 -14.59
N ALA A 317 28.15 -16.19 -14.87
CA ALA A 317 28.24 -15.10 -15.84
C ALA A 317 27.60 -15.42 -17.21
N PRO A 318 27.68 -16.64 -17.77
CA PRO A 318 26.99 -17.01 -19.02
C PRO A 318 25.47 -17.03 -18.90
N GLU A 319 24.91 -17.38 -17.72
CA GLU A 319 23.45 -17.39 -17.48
C GLU A 319 22.89 -15.97 -17.37
N LEU A 320 23.69 -15.02 -16.84
CA LEU A 320 23.35 -13.61 -16.80
C LEU A 320 23.45 -12.96 -18.20
N GLU A 321 24.33 -13.44 -19.09
CA GLU A 321 24.40 -12.99 -20.48
C GLU A 321 23.22 -13.50 -21.32
N ALA A 322 22.72 -14.70 -21.07
CA ALA A 322 21.55 -15.26 -21.75
C ALA A 322 20.23 -14.55 -21.38
N ALA A 323 20.19 -13.85 -20.25
CA ALA A 323 19.03 -13.06 -19.79
C ALA A 323 19.04 -11.60 -20.30
N ARG A 324 20.10 -11.21 -21.06
CA ARG A 324 20.20 -9.92 -21.78
C ARG A 324 19.47 -10.00 -23.11
#